data_50a00ba8cb8da3c8cdb708e03f44d3bb
#
_entry.id   50a00ba8cb8da3c8cdb708e03f44d3bb
#
_cell.length_a   1.000
_cell.length_b   1.000
_cell.length_c   1.000
_cell.angle_alpha   90.00
_cell.angle_beta   90.00
_cell.angle_gamma   90.00
#
_symmetry.space_group_name_H-M   'P 1'
#
loop_
_entity.id
_entity.type
_entity.pdbx_description
1 polymer ?
#
loop_
_entity_poly.entity_id
_entity_poly.type
_entity_poly.pdbx_seq_one_letter_code
_entity_poly.pdbx_strand_id
1 'polypeptide(L)'
;MNSHPLRCVGILLLSLLVFLCPSFSATFLPNMIHPSVLNEQLLISLDCSDINGTIRAYGDINDGPTPIKNGPRYVDLTDQYRDIGISSIRTHDLFGPTDMTTIFPDWTADPTDESSYHFETSDPLITRMRDAGCQVFYRLGESAGDNETLRRPPENFTKWAQVATHISMHYNDGWNQGFSYKIVYWEVWNEPDLNGFWNGTAEQYYELYHITADTMKTYNSSLKIGGPCTSSVTNMSYTQGFLQYILGHDVPLDFFSWHRYAASPYEMYNASRYIRQLLDTYGYFDAENINTEWNLDILTPQRDKDNARNAAFTACCLTVFQDAQLDYAYRYRGNQDNNWLMRFLGLDLSLFTYTGIYKRPALTYLVMNEIVSETPLRLSAPPMDASDGITYLAGISEDQTNISILLSNFDAADTTYSLEIANLPWDAPYTMAEYLIDETHHLEIINQTTQNQSSAPLTGVLQENTIHFYRLTNVSTLPEEGPSVAKIPFLLRLHLLDPLTRILAILLVLLIFS
;
A
#
# COMPACT_ATOMS: atom_id res chain seq x y z
N MET A 1 -4.74 -30.72 -17.97
CA MET A 1 -6.07 -30.86 -17.34
C MET A 1 -5.86 -30.78 -15.82
N ASN A 2 -6.00 -29.61 -15.32
CA ASN A 2 -6.65 -29.13 -14.09
C ASN A 2 -6.45 -29.90 -12.76
N SER A 3 -5.37 -29.57 -12.02
CA SER A 3 -5.29 -29.85 -10.58
C SER A 3 -4.55 -28.74 -9.77
N HIS A 4 -4.51 -27.50 -10.27
CA HIS A 4 -3.68 -26.44 -9.69
C HIS A 4 -4.27 -25.57 -8.54
N PRO A 5 -5.58 -25.48 -8.25
CA PRO A 5 -6.04 -24.60 -7.17
C PRO A 5 -5.87 -25.15 -5.76
N LEU A 6 -5.73 -26.46 -5.60
CA LEU A 6 -5.59 -27.09 -4.27
C LEU A 6 -4.15 -27.09 -3.73
N ARG A 7 -3.17 -26.91 -4.60
CA ARG A 7 -1.74 -27.00 -4.23
C ARG A 7 -1.17 -25.72 -3.65
N CYS A 8 -1.59 -24.55 -4.14
CA CYS A 8 -1.17 -23.25 -3.55
C CYS A 8 -1.65 -23.06 -2.10
N VAL A 9 -2.74 -23.71 -1.72
CA VAL A 9 -3.29 -23.68 -0.36
C VAL A 9 -2.39 -24.43 0.63
N GLY A 10 -1.68 -25.48 0.18
CA GLY A 10 -0.83 -26.29 1.05
C GLY A 10 0.39 -25.53 1.61
N ILE A 11 0.98 -24.63 0.84
CA ILE A 11 2.18 -23.88 1.26
C ILE A 11 1.81 -22.69 2.13
N LEU A 12 0.73 -21.97 1.82
CA LEU A 12 0.24 -20.92 2.72
C LEU A 12 -0.20 -21.49 4.08
N LEU A 13 -0.77 -22.70 4.11
CA LEU A 13 -1.10 -23.40 5.35
C LEU A 13 0.16 -23.89 6.09
N LEU A 14 1.23 -24.28 5.38
CA LEU A 14 2.49 -24.69 6.02
C LEU A 14 3.25 -23.48 6.58
N SER A 15 3.26 -22.35 5.91
CA SER A 15 3.83 -21.11 6.46
C SER A 15 3.00 -20.56 7.64
N LEU A 16 1.67 -20.68 7.60
CA LEU A 16 0.81 -20.36 8.75
C LEU A 16 1.05 -21.28 9.96
N LEU A 17 1.34 -22.57 9.74
CA LEU A 17 1.61 -23.53 10.84
C LEU A 17 2.94 -23.25 11.56
N VAL A 18 3.92 -22.62 10.92
CA VAL A 18 5.17 -22.20 11.57
C VAL A 18 4.95 -21.02 12.54
N PHE A 19 3.92 -20.20 12.32
CA PHE A 19 3.52 -19.13 13.25
C PHE A 19 2.72 -19.60 14.46
N LEU A 20 2.31 -20.88 14.52
CA LEU A 20 1.48 -21.43 15.61
C LEU A 20 2.28 -22.10 16.74
N CYS A 21 3.58 -21.81 16.90
CA CYS A 21 4.31 -22.21 18.12
C CYS A 21 4.34 -21.04 19.12
N PRO A 22 3.35 -20.90 20.03
CA PRO A 22 3.44 -19.95 21.12
C PRO A 22 4.20 -20.58 22.27
N SER A 23 5.30 -19.96 22.67
CA SER A 23 5.78 -20.12 24.04
C SER A 23 4.73 -19.49 24.99
N PHE A 24 3.79 -20.32 25.42
CA PHE A 24 2.80 -19.92 26.43
C PHE A 24 3.50 -19.69 27.77
N SER A 25 3.53 -18.44 28.20
CA SER A 25 3.59 -18.09 29.61
C SER A 25 2.36 -17.24 29.91
N ALA A 26 1.25 -17.92 30.18
CA ALA A 26 0.04 -17.28 30.68
C ALA A 26 0.20 -17.02 32.18
N THR A 27 0.53 -15.80 32.54
CA THR A 27 0.25 -15.30 33.90
C THR A 27 -1.17 -14.75 33.93
N PHE A 28 -2.06 -15.45 34.59
CA PHE A 28 -3.39 -14.96 34.94
C PHE A 28 -3.23 -13.72 35.82
N LEU A 29 -3.57 -12.53 35.31
CA LEU A 29 -3.85 -11.37 36.14
C LEU A 29 -5.37 -11.28 36.35
N PRO A 30 -5.85 -10.99 37.59
CA PRO A 30 -7.26 -10.87 37.85
C PRO A 30 -7.84 -9.63 37.17
N ASN A 31 -9.09 -9.74 36.70
CA ASN A 31 -9.89 -8.64 36.16
C ASN A 31 -9.87 -7.44 37.12
N MET A 32 -9.06 -6.45 36.76
CA MET A 32 -9.21 -5.13 37.35
C MET A 32 -10.37 -4.46 36.64
N ILE A 33 -11.43 -4.19 37.36
CA ILE A 33 -12.50 -3.29 36.95
C ILE A 33 -11.83 -1.94 36.69
N HIS A 34 -11.68 -1.56 35.41
CA HIS A 34 -11.26 -0.22 35.08
C HIS A 34 -12.33 0.76 35.60
N PRO A 35 -11.96 1.77 36.40
CA PRO A 35 -12.86 2.87 36.65
C PRO A 35 -13.25 3.50 35.31
N SER A 36 -14.51 3.87 35.15
CA SER A 36 -14.98 4.67 34.03
C SER A 36 -14.09 5.90 33.91
N VAL A 37 -13.14 5.86 32.98
CA VAL A 37 -12.36 7.04 32.59
C VAL A 37 -13.39 8.00 32.00
N LEU A 38 -13.53 9.17 32.60
CA LEU A 38 -14.20 10.30 32.00
C LEU A 38 -13.51 10.45 30.63
N ASN A 39 -14.23 10.20 29.52
CA ASN A 39 -13.70 10.40 28.18
C ASN A 39 -13.21 11.85 28.09
N GLU A 40 -11.89 12.06 28.16
CA GLU A 40 -11.32 13.35 27.87
C GLU A 40 -11.66 13.69 26.42
N GLN A 41 -12.20 14.88 26.22
CA GLN A 41 -12.51 15.37 24.87
C GLN A 41 -11.20 15.53 24.11
N LEU A 42 -11.10 14.91 22.93
CA LEU A 42 -9.97 15.12 22.03
C LEU A 42 -10.00 16.56 21.52
N LEU A 43 -9.00 17.35 21.88
CA LEU A 43 -8.84 18.73 21.39
C LEU A 43 -7.85 18.72 20.23
N ILE A 44 -8.32 19.12 19.06
CA ILE A 44 -7.52 19.27 17.83
C ILE A 44 -7.46 20.76 17.51
N SER A 45 -6.25 21.32 17.42
CA SER A 45 -6.02 22.70 17.02
C SER A 45 -5.22 22.73 15.73
N LEU A 46 -5.79 23.30 14.68
CA LEU A 46 -5.17 23.48 13.38
C LEU A 46 -4.98 24.97 13.12
N ASP A 47 -3.78 25.36 12.72
CA ASP A 47 -3.46 26.71 12.26
C ASP A 47 -3.22 26.70 10.76
N CYS A 48 -4.09 27.33 9.99
CA CYS A 48 -4.00 27.36 8.53
C CYS A 48 -2.80 28.17 8.01
N SER A 49 -2.15 28.96 8.85
CA SER A 49 -0.92 29.70 8.52
C SER A 49 0.36 28.90 8.79
N ASP A 50 0.27 27.79 9.53
CA ASP A 50 1.42 26.94 9.89
C ASP A 50 1.49 25.72 8.99
N ILE A 51 2.30 25.83 7.92
CA ILE A 51 2.50 24.78 6.91
C ILE A 51 3.79 24.03 7.17
N ASN A 52 3.70 22.71 7.31
CA ASN A 52 4.83 21.81 7.52
C ASN A 52 5.03 20.83 6.34
N GLY A 53 5.46 21.38 5.19
CA GLY A 53 5.77 20.58 4.00
C GLY A 53 4.55 20.16 3.19
N THR A 54 4.64 18.99 2.56
CA THR A 54 3.61 18.42 1.69
C THR A 54 3.14 17.06 2.19
N ILE A 55 1.88 16.74 1.93
CA ILE A 55 1.32 15.43 2.24
C ILE A 55 1.77 14.42 1.18
N ARG A 56 2.28 13.28 1.63
CA ARG A 56 2.69 12.16 0.76
C ARG A 56 1.52 11.20 0.57
N ALA A 57 1.29 10.78 -0.68
CA ALA A 57 0.14 9.95 -1.03
C ALA A 57 0.24 8.52 -0.50
N TYR A 58 1.46 7.94 -0.48
CA TYR A 58 1.68 6.50 -0.26
C TYR A 58 0.75 5.63 -1.11
N GLY A 59 0.53 6.07 -2.36
CA GLY A 59 -0.27 5.37 -3.36
C GLY A 59 0.49 4.22 -4.03
N ASP A 60 1.15 3.38 -3.24
CA ASP A 60 1.98 2.29 -3.71
C ASP A 60 1.32 0.94 -3.35
N ILE A 61 1.38 -0.02 -4.27
CA ILE A 61 0.61 -1.25 -4.13
C ILE A 61 1.35 -2.45 -4.71
N ASN A 62 1.07 -3.63 -4.17
CA ASN A 62 1.44 -4.89 -4.80
C ASN A 62 0.37 -5.33 -5.78
N ASP A 63 0.77 -6.01 -6.84
CA ASP A 63 -0.07 -6.58 -7.89
C ASP A 63 -0.62 -5.52 -8.86
N GLY A 64 -0.79 -5.93 -10.11
CA GLY A 64 -1.12 -5.02 -11.21
C GLY A 64 -2.61 -4.78 -11.40
N PRO A 65 -2.98 -3.76 -12.22
CA PRO A 65 -4.38 -3.44 -12.44
C PRO A 65 -5.11 -4.54 -13.23
N THR A 66 -4.38 -5.46 -13.84
CA THR A 66 -4.96 -6.54 -14.63
C THR A 66 -4.55 -7.89 -14.06
N PRO A 67 -5.51 -8.78 -13.74
CA PRO A 67 -5.18 -10.13 -13.30
C PRO A 67 -4.51 -10.93 -14.43
N ILE A 68 -3.58 -11.79 -14.06
CA ILE A 68 -2.81 -12.65 -14.98
C ILE A 68 -3.70 -13.59 -15.81
N LYS A 69 -4.85 -13.98 -15.29
CA LYS A 69 -5.76 -14.93 -15.94
C LYS A 69 -6.87 -14.17 -16.65
N ASN A 70 -6.71 -14.00 -17.96
CA ASN A 70 -7.78 -13.55 -18.83
C ASN A 70 -8.92 -14.58 -18.86
N GLY A 71 -9.89 -14.42 -17.99
CA GLY A 71 -11.14 -15.16 -18.01
C GLY A 71 -12.32 -14.19 -18.06
N PRO A 72 -13.51 -14.61 -18.48
CA PRO A 72 -14.68 -13.74 -18.58
C PRO A 72 -15.14 -13.14 -17.24
N ARG A 73 -14.41 -13.41 -16.16
CA ARG A 73 -14.71 -12.95 -14.79
C ARG A 73 -13.69 -11.96 -14.24
N TYR A 74 -12.67 -11.60 -14.99
CA TYR A 74 -11.66 -10.64 -14.55
C TYR A 74 -11.91 -9.27 -15.20
N VAL A 75 -11.88 -8.24 -14.39
CA VAL A 75 -12.07 -6.84 -14.79
C VAL A 75 -10.70 -6.17 -14.85
N ASP A 76 -10.48 -5.37 -15.87
CA ASP A 76 -9.37 -4.44 -15.90
C ASP A 76 -9.63 -3.33 -14.86
N LEU A 77 -8.72 -3.16 -13.90
CA LEU A 77 -8.84 -2.21 -12.80
C LEU A 77 -8.02 -0.93 -13.05
N THR A 78 -7.60 -0.68 -14.28
CA THR A 78 -6.78 0.50 -14.63
C THR A 78 -7.44 1.81 -14.18
N ASP A 79 -8.75 1.96 -14.41
CA ASP A 79 -9.46 3.17 -13.97
C ASP A 79 -9.57 3.26 -12.46
N GLN A 80 -9.84 2.14 -11.77
CA GLN A 80 -9.89 2.10 -10.31
C GLN A 80 -8.54 2.45 -9.67
N TYR A 81 -7.43 2.00 -10.26
CA TYR A 81 -6.08 2.35 -9.79
C TYR A 81 -5.79 3.84 -9.95
N ARG A 82 -6.21 4.44 -11.07
CA ARG A 82 -6.11 5.89 -11.27
C ARG A 82 -6.97 6.67 -10.28
N ASP A 83 -8.22 6.23 -10.10
CA ASP A 83 -9.18 6.90 -9.20
C ASP A 83 -8.67 6.98 -7.76
N ILE A 84 -8.05 5.90 -7.26
CA ILE A 84 -7.49 5.87 -5.91
C ILE A 84 -6.04 6.38 -5.82
N GLY A 85 -5.49 6.93 -6.91
CA GLY A 85 -4.18 7.57 -6.93
C GLY A 85 -2.99 6.62 -6.79
N ILE A 86 -3.08 5.40 -7.34
CA ILE A 86 -1.93 4.50 -7.33
C ILE A 86 -0.83 5.07 -8.22
N SER A 87 0.35 5.25 -7.65
CA SER A 87 1.52 5.85 -8.28
C SER A 87 2.63 4.86 -8.62
N SER A 88 2.72 3.76 -7.86
CA SER A 88 3.74 2.72 -8.07
C SER A 88 3.19 1.33 -7.80
N ILE A 89 3.64 0.35 -8.58
CA ILE A 89 3.20 -1.04 -8.49
C ILE A 89 4.42 -1.95 -8.38
N ARG A 90 4.46 -2.75 -7.30
CA ARG A 90 5.46 -3.81 -7.11
C ARG A 90 5.00 -5.09 -7.81
N THR A 91 5.89 -5.73 -8.58
CA THR A 91 5.59 -6.89 -9.43
C THR A 91 5.52 -8.22 -8.68
N HIS A 92 5.30 -8.21 -7.37
CA HIS A 92 5.16 -9.45 -6.58
C HIS A 92 3.80 -10.10 -6.78
N ASP A 93 3.74 -11.44 -6.61
CA ASP A 93 2.54 -12.28 -6.75
C ASP A 93 1.86 -12.27 -8.13
N LEU A 94 2.59 -11.93 -9.17
CA LEU A 94 2.12 -12.11 -10.54
C LEU A 94 2.16 -13.60 -10.99
N PHE A 95 2.58 -14.51 -10.12
CA PHE A 95 2.54 -15.97 -10.24
C PHE A 95 3.02 -16.52 -11.58
N GLY A 96 4.26 -16.22 -11.89
CA GLY A 96 4.99 -16.77 -13.00
C GLY A 96 5.42 -15.78 -14.08
N PRO A 97 4.57 -14.88 -14.61
CA PRO A 97 4.93 -14.03 -15.75
C PRO A 97 6.21 -13.20 -15.58
N THR A 98 6.47 -12.66 -14.38
CA THR A 98 7.67 -11.87 -14.08
C THR A 98 8.75 -12.67 -13.36
N ASP A 99 8.54 -13.96 -13.15
CA ASP A 99 9.52 -14.86 -12.54
C ASP A 99 10.70 -15.08 -13.49
N MET A 100 11.90 -15.08 -12.93
CA MET A 100 13.12 -15.21 -13.74
C MET A 100 13.22 -16.56 -14.45
N THR A 101 12.70 -17.64 -13.84
CA THR A 101 12.61 -18.96 -14.49
C THR A 101 11.58 -19.00 -15.61
N THR A 102 10.59 -18.12 -15.64
CA THR A 102 9.66 -17.98 -16.76
C THR A 102 10.31 -17.21 -17.91
N ILE A 103 11.00 -16.11 -17.57
CA ILE A 103 11.66 -15.24 -18.57
C ILE A 103 12.91 -15.93 -19.13
N PHE A 104 13.69 -16.64 -18.33
CA PHE A 104 14.89 -17.36 -18.74
C PHE A 104 14.82 -18.81 -18.27
N PRO A 105 14.09 -19.70 -18.98
CA PRO A 105 13.79 -21.05 -18.51
C PRO A 105 14.96 -22.04 -18.62
N ASP A 106 15.87 -21.83 -19.57
CA ASP A 106 17.05 -22.69 -19.76
C ASP A 106 18.30 -22.07 -19.13
N TRP A 107 18.53 -22.41 -17.86
CA TRP A 107 19.70 -21.94 -17.13
C TRP A 107 21.05 -22.53 -17.63
N THR A 108 21.06 -23.40 -18.64
CA THR A 108 22.28 -23.85 -19.33
C THR A 108 22.65 -22.92 -20.51
N ALA A 109 21.68 -22.17 -21.05
CA ALA A 109 21.87 -21.24 -22.18
C ALA A 109 22.81 -20.08 -21.85
N ASP A 110 23.33 -19.41 -22.85
CA ASP A 110 24.13 -18.18 -22.69
C ASP A 110 23.21 -17.01 -22.28
N PRO A 111 23.48 -16.30 -21.15
CA PRO A 111 22.65 -15.19 -20.74
C PRO A 111 22.72 -13.97 -21.68
N THR A 112 23.65 -13.93 -22.63
CA THR A 112 23.73 -12.84 -23.65
C THR A 112 22.94 -13.16 -24.92
N ASP A 113 22.42 -14.38 -25.06
CA ASP A 113 21.60 -14.78 -26.21
C ASP A 113 20.14 -14.36 -26.02
N GLU A 114 19.69 -13.36 -26.79
CA GLU A 114 18.32 -12.85 -26.78
C GLU A 114 17.27 -13.94 -26.98
N SER A 115 17.57 -14.98 -27.77
CA SER A 115 16.63 -16.07 -28.06
C SER A 115 16.34 -16.97 -26.85
N SER A 116 17.11 -16.86 -25.78
CA SER A 116 16.93 -17.59 -24.52
C SER A 116 15.92 -16.92 -23.56
N TYR A 117 15.40 -15.74 -23.91
CA TYR A 117 14.48 -14.98 -23.07
C TYR A 117 13.06 -15.00 -23.65
N HIS A 118 12.07 -15.12 -22.76
CA HIS A 118 10.64 -15.21 -23.05
C HIS A 118 9.86 -14.12 -22.30
N PHE A 119 9.63 -12.98 -22.94
CA PHE A 119 8.93 -11.84 -22.34
C PHE A 119 7.42 -11.78 -22.66
N GLU A 120 6.90 -12.74 -23.45
CA GLU A 120 5.53 -12.73 -23.99
C GLU A 120 4.43 -12.64 -22.91
N THR A 121 4.74 -13.13 -21.70
CA THR A 121 3.80 -13.11 -20.57
C THR A 121 4.00 -11.93 -19.64
N SER A 122 5.21 -11.42 -19.48
CA SER A 122 5.52 -10.29 -18.60
C SER A 122 5.25 -8.94 -19.26
N ASP A 123 5.56 -8.78 -20.56
CA ASP A 123 5.40 -7.53 -21.29
C ASP A 123 3.99 -6.92 -21.21
N PRO A 124 2.91 -7.69 -21.42
CA PRO A 124 1.56 -7.14 -21.30
C PRO A 124 1.24 -6.64 -19.89
N LEU A 125 1.79 -7.27 -18.84
CA LEU A 125 1.53 -6.86 -17.46
C LEU A 125 2.27 -5.56 -17.13
N ILE A 126 3.56 -5.50 -17.44
CA ILE A 126 4.37 -4.29 -17.21
C ILE A 126 3.83 -3.12 -18.03
N THR A 127 3.45 -3.36 -19.30
CA THR A 127 2.84 -2.33 -20.15
C THR A 127 1.57 -1.77 -19.52
N ARG A 128 0.68 -2.59 -19.00
CA ARG A 128 -0.56 -2.13 -18.35
C ARG A 128 -0.33 -1.33 -17.07
N MET A 129 0.69 -1.67 -16.28
CA MET A 129 1.10 -0.84 -15.14
C MET A 129 1.53 0.56 -15.62
N ARG A 130 2.31 0.62 -16.70
CA ARG A 130 2.74 1.88 -17.30
C ARG A 130 1.59 2.66 -17.93
N ASP A 131 0.66 1.98 -18.62
CA ASP A 131 -0.54 2.58 -19.21
C ASP A 131 -1.49 3.12 -18.13
N ALA A 132 -1.50 2.53 -16.95
CA ALA A 132 -2.22 3.06 -15.79
C ALA A 132 -1.60 4.36 -15.24
N GLY A 133 -0.39 4.72 -15.70
CA GLY A 133 0.36 5.88 -15.22
C GLY A 133 1.30 5.56 -14.05
N CYS A 134 1.42 4.28 -13.67
CA CYS A 134 2.20 3.88 -12.51
C CYS A 134 3.68 3.67 -12.83
N GLN A 135 4.54 3.95 -11.86
CA GLN A 135 5.90 3.44 -11.84
C GLN A 135 5.88 1.93 -11.55
N VAL A 136 6.92 1.24 -12.03
CA VAL A 136 7.11 -0.18 -11.72
C VAL A 136 8.25 -0.32 -10.71
N PHE A 137 7.97 -1.03 -9.64
CA PHE A 137 8.96 -1.50 -8.68
C PHE A 137 9.15 -3.00 -8.95
N TYR A 138 10.27 -3.34 -9.60
CA TYR A 138 10.46 -4.68 -10.12
C TYR A 138 11.08 -5.60 -9.06
N ARG A 139 10.37 -6.64 -8.63
CA ARG A 139 10.89 -7.73 -7.79
C ARG A 139 11.53 -8.80 -8.67
N LEU A 140 12.83 -8.98 -8.56
CA LEU A 140 13.60 -10.05 -9.20
C LEU A 140 13.48 -11.36 -8.42
N GLY A 141 13.57 -12.51 -9.08
CA GLY A 141 13.48 -13.83 -8.47
C GLY A 141 12.18 -14.54 -8.81
N GLU A 142 11.66 -15.32 -7.87
CA GLU A 142 10.55 -16.24 -8.13
C GLU A 142 9.35 -15.91 -7.24
N SER A 143 8.15 -16.12 -7.76
CA SER A 143 6.92 -16.09 -6.97
C SER A 143 6.81 -17.33 -6.08
N ALA A 144 6.01 -17.23 -5.00
CA ALA A 144 5.73 -18.39 -4.16
C ALA A 144 5.06 -19.53 -4.97
N GLY A 145 5.51 -20.73 -4.78
CA GLY A 145 4.95 -21.90 -5.47
C GLY A 145 5.28 -23.21 -4.77
N ASP A 146 4.52 -24.27 -5.10
CA ASP A 146 4.75 -25.64 -4.60
C ASP A 146 6.02 -26.29 -5.15
N ASN A 147 6.63 -25.67 -6.16
CA ASN A 147 7.82 -26.21 -6.77
C ASN A 147 9.05 -25.88 -5.93
N GLU A 148 9.65 -26.89 -5.30
CA GLU A 148 10.90 -26.71 -4.54
C GLU A 148 12.01 -26.06 -5.35
N THR A 149 12.00 -26.19 -6.69
CA THR A 149 13.01 -25.57 -7.56
C THR A 149 12.92 -24.05 -7.54
N LEU A 150 11.74 -23.47 -7.38
CA LEU A 150 11.54 -22.02 -7.32
C LEU A 150 12.09 -21.37 -6.03
N ARG A 151 12.33 -22.17 -4.99
CA ARG A 151 12.83 -21.71 -3.69
C ARG A 151 14.31 -21.97 -3.49
N ARG A 152 14.95 -22.70 -4.40
CA ARG A 152 16.39 -23.01 -4.27
C ARG A 152 17.24 -21.81 -4.64
N PRO A 153 18.38 -21.62 -3.94
CA PRO A 153 19.39 -20.72 -4.42
C PRO A 153 19.76 -21.05 -5.87
N PRO A 154 19.94 -20.04 -6.74
CA PRO A 154 20.47 -20.27 -8.08
C PRO A 154 21.82 -21.02 -8.01
N GLU A 155 22.06 -21.93 -8.95
CA GLU A 155 23.35 -22.68 -8.98
C GLU A 155 24.55 -21.79 -9.32
N ASN A 156 24.30 -20.67 -10.03
CA ASN A 156 25.34 -19.71 -10.43
C ASN A 156 24.81 -18.28 -10.23
N PHE A 157 25.24 -17.62 -9.17
CA PHE A 157 24.83 -16.27 -8.81
C PHE A 157 25.28 -15.21 -9.83
N THR A 158 26.48 -15.38 -10.43
CA THR A 158 26.96 -14.48 -11.48
C THR A 158 26.05 -14.52 -12.71
N LYS A 159 25.68 -15.72 -13.16
CA LYS A 159 24.74 -15.88 -14.27
C LYS A 159 23.38 -15.31 -13.94
N TRP A 160 22.88 -15.54 -12.71
CA TRP A 160 21.61 -14.99 -12.25
C TRP A 160 21.61 -13.45 -12.30
N ALA A 161 22.68 -12.83 -11.83
CA ALA A 161 22.87 -11.37 -11.89
C ALA A 161 22.93 -10.84 -13.33
N GLN A 162 23.56 -11.58 -14.26
CA GLN A 162 23.56 -11.26 -15.68
C GLN A 162 22.15 -11.32 -16.28
N VAL A 163 21.38 -12.37 -15.97
CA VAL A 163 19.97 -12.46 -16.42
C VAL A 163 19.13 -11.32 -15.84
N ALA A 164 19.28 -10.99 -14.55
CA ALA A 164 18.61 -9.84 -13.93
C ALA A 164 18.95 -8.52 -14.65
N THR A 165 20.22 -8.33 -15.03
CA THR A 165 20.67 -7.17 -15.79
C THR A 165 20.01 -7.12 -17.18
N HIS A 166 19.93 -8.24 -17.90
CA HIS A 166 19.29 -8.27 -19.22
C HIS A 166 17.78 -8.04 -19.14
N ILE A 167 17.11 -8.47 -18.06
CA ILE A 167 15.71 -8.11 -17.80
C ILE A 167 15.59 -6.58 -17.65
N SER A 168 16.52 -5.95 -16.93
CA SER A 168 16.52 -4.48 -16.81
C SER A 168 16.80 -3.77 -18.14
N MET A 169 17.69 -4.32 -18.97
CA MET A 169 17.97 -3.81 -20.33
C MET A 169 16.75 -3.91 -21.25
N HIS A 170 15.99 -5.01 -21.13
CA HIS A 170 14.77 -5.20 -21.90
C HIS A 170 13.73 -4.11 -21.60
N TYR A 171 13.46 -3.84 -20.33
CA TYR A 171 12.46 -2.83 -19.96
C TYR A 171 12.94 -1.39 -20.05
N ASN A 172 14.25 -1.14 -20.03
CA ASN A 172 14.79 0.22 -19.96
C ASN A 172 15.52 0.70 -21.22
N ASP A 173 16.15 -0.21 -21.98
CA ASP A 173 17.07 0.16 -23.08
C ASP A 173 16.71 -0.48 -24.41
N GLY A 174 15.56 -1.12 -24.49
CA GLY A 174 15.05 -1.73 -25.72
C GLY A 174 15.75 -3.02 -26.15
N TRP A 175 16.56 -3.63 -25.29
CA TRP A 175 17.20 -4.92 -25.57
C TRP A 175 16.16 -6.02 -25.85
N ASN A 176 16.45 -6.90 -26.78
CA ASN A 176 15.54 -7.97 -27.25
C ASN A 176 14.14 -7.44 -27.62
N GLN A 177 14.09 -6.39 -28.44
CA GLN A 177 12.86 -5.71 -28.86
C GLN A 177 12.00 -5.19 -27.69
N GLY A 178 12.63 -4.84 -26.58
CA GLY A 178 11.99 -4.38 -25.35
C GLY A 178 11.58 -2.91 -25.37
N PHE A 179 11.58 -2.30 -24.22
CA PHE A 179 10.97 -0.99 -23.92
C PHE A 179 11.98 0.05 -23.40
N SER A 180 11.51 1.27 -23.21
CA SER A 180 12.26 2.38 -22.60
C SER A 180 11.47 2.95 -21.42
N TYR A 181 11.01 2.09 -20.52
CA TYR A 181 10.11 2.46 -19.41
C TYR A 181 10.80 3.19 -18.26
N LYS A 182 12.14 3.13 -18.19
CA LYS A 182 12.93 3.75 -17.12
C LYS A 182 12.52 3.25 -15.73
N ILE A 183 12.42 1.94 -15.57
CA ILE A 183 12.19 1.30 -14.27
C ILE A 183 13.45 1.53 -13.43
N VAL A 184 13.29 2.20 -12.30
CA VAL A 184 14.40 2.61 -11.43
C VAL A 184 14.65 1.58 -10.33
N TYR A 185 13.60 1.02 -9.72
CA TYR A 185 13.68 0.17 -8.54
C TYR A 185 13.71 -1.30 -8.91
N TRP A 186 14.73 -2.01 -8.40
CA TRP A 186 14.97 -3.45 -8.62
C TRP A 186 15.24 -4.11 -7.29
N GLU A 187 14.28 -4.90 -6.81
CA GLU A 187 14.37 -5.62 -5.54
C GLU A 187 14.85 -7.04 -5.75
N VAL A 188 15.84 -7.46 -4.96
CA VAL A 188 16.43 -8.79 -5.06
C VAL A 188 15.68 -9.76 -4.16
N TRP A 189 14.86 -10.63 -4.78
CA TRP A 189 14.08 -11.69 -4.15
C TRP A 189 12.85 -11.20 -3.37
N ASN A 190 12.20 -12.14 -2.65
CA ASN A 190 11.08 -11.93 -1.74
C ASN A 190 11.20 -12.84 -0.53
N GLU A 191 11.13 -12.30 0.69
CA GLU A 191 11.13 -13.00 1.98
C GLU A 191 12.17 -14.13 2.09
N PRO A 192 13.46 -13.87 1.79
CA PRO A 192 14.48 -14.91 1.82
C PRO A 192 14.82 -15.41 3.23
N ASP A 193 14.21 -14.81 4.25
CA ASP A 193 14.24 -15.25 5.65
C ASP A 193 13.20 -16.35 5.96
N LEU A 194 12.33 -16.71 5.00
CA LEU A 194 11.35 -17.78 5.12
C LEU A 194 11.66 -18.96 4.19
N ASN A 195 11.66 -20.17 4.74
CA ASN A 195 11.87 -21.41 3.97
C ASN A 195 10.82 -21.62 2.86
N GLY A 196 9.68 -20.93 2.93
CA GLY A 196 8.64 -20.93 1.89
C GLY A 196 9.07 -20.23 0.60
N PHE A 197 10.03 -19.30 0.68
CA PHE A 197 10.52 -18.50 -0.44
C PHE A 197 12.00 -18.74 -0.75
N TRP A 198 12.81 -19.13 0.26
CA TRP A 198 14.24 -19.38 0.11
C TRP A 198 14.66 -20.64 0.88
N ASN A 199 15.11 -21.68 0.17
CA ASN A 199 15.57 -22.94 0.75
C ASN A 199 17.11 -23.02 0.76
N GLY A 200 17.75 -21.91 1.04
CA GLY A 200 19.19 -21.76 1.22
C GLY A 200 19.54 -21.18 2.58
N THR A 201 20.82 -20.89 2.80
CA THR A 201 21.25 -20.16 4.00
C THR A 201 21.10 -18.66 3.81
N ALA A 202 21.13 -17.91 4.91
CA ALA A 202 21.12 -16.46 4.88
C ALA A 202 22.35 -15.90 4.13
N GLU A 203 23.53 -16.50 4.35
CA GLU A 203 24.78 -16.11 3.70
C GLU A 203 24.70 -16.30 2.18
N GLN A 204 24.06 -17.36 1.68
CA GLN A 204 23.85 -17.57 0.24
C GLN A 204 22.96 -16.45 -0.35
N TYR A 205 21.96 -16.00 0.39
CA TYR A 205 21.15 -14.84 -0.07
C TYR A 205 21.97 -13.54 -0.04
N TYR A 206 22.75 -13.31 1.00
CA TYR A 206 23.60 -12.12 1.08
C TYR A 206 24.61 -12.06 -0.07
N GLU A 207 25.20 -13.20 -0.43
CA GLU A 207 26.09 -13.32 -1.59
C GLU A 207 25.36 -13.10 -2.92
N LEU A 208 24.14 -13.65 -3.09
CA LEU A 208 23.30 -13.40 -4.27
C LEU A 208 23.02 -11.90 -4.42
N TYR A 209 22.60 -11.24 -3.32
CA TYR A 209 22.36 -9.80 -3.31
C TYR A 209 23.62 -9.03 -3.73
N HIS A 210 24.74 -9.32 -3.12
CA HIS A 210 26.05 -8.69 -3.39
C HIS A 210 26.41 -8.74 -4.88
N ILE A 211 26.45 -9.95 -5.44
CA ILE A 211 26.82 -10.14 -6.86
C ILE A 211 25.83 -9.44 -7.78
N THR A 212 24.55 -9.46 -7.44
CA THR A 212 23.51 -8.80 -8.24
C THR A 212 23.60 -7.29 -8.19
N ALA A 213 23.76 -6.72 -7.00
CA ALA A 213 23.89 -5.27 -6.82
C ALA A 213 25.12 -4.74 -7.57
N ASP A 214 26.27 -5.37 -7.41
CA ASP A 214 27.51 -4.97 -8.10
C ASP A 214 27.36 -5.07 -9.63
N THR A 215 26.77 -6.17 -10.13
CA THR A 215 26.60 -6.38 -11.56
C THR A 215 25.68 -5.33 -12.17
N MET A 216 24.51 -5.11 -11.58
CA MET A 216 23.51 -4.16 -12.07
C MET A 216 23.97 -2.71 -11.94
N LYS A 217 24.64 -2.34 -10.83
CA LYS A 217 25.22 -0.98 -10.64
C LYS A 217 26.38 -0.73 -11.58
N THR A 218 27.19 -1.74 -11.91
CA THR A 218 28.26 -1.64 -12.92
C THR A 218 27.68 -1.39 -14.31
N TYR A 219 26.56 -2.04 -14.64
CA TYR A 219 25.86 -1.80 -15.89
C TYR A 219 25.26 -0.40 -15.94
N ASN A 220 24.49 -0.02 -14.92
CA ASN A 220 23.86 1.29 -14.85
C ASN A 220 23.75 1.78 -13.40
N SER A 221 24.61 2.73 -13.04
CA SER A 221 24.67 3.28 -11.69
C SER A 221 23.42 4.04 -11.23
N SER A 222 22.52 4.42 -12.17
CA SER A 222 21.27 5.11 -11.85
C SER A 222 20.14 4.17 -11.41
N LEU A 223 20.28 2.85 -11.61
CA LEU A 223 19.35 1.88 -11.07
C LEU A 223 19.45 1.88 -9.54
N LYS A 224 18.31 1.78 -8.87
CA LYS A 224 18.24 1.56 -7.43
C LYS A 224 18.06 0.08 -7.16
N ILE A 225 19.06 -0.51 -6.50
CA ILE A 225 19.08 -1.93 -6.15
C ILE A 225 18.93 -2.06 -4.64
N GLY A 226 18.01 -2.90 -4.19
CA GLY A 226 17.73 -3.09 -2.77
C GLY A 226 17.18 -4.45 -2.40
N GLY A 227 16.99 -4.61 -1.12
CA GLY A 227 16.56 -5.79 -0.39
C GLY A 227 16.70 -5.52 1.11
N PRO A 228 16.68 -6.55 1.99
CA PRO A 228 16.53 -7.97 1.68
C PRO A 228 15.08 -8.43 1.59
N CYS A 229 14.10 -7.53 1.64
CA CYS A 229 12.69 -7.88 1.57
C CYS A 229 12.27 -8.90 2.64
N THR A 230 12.66 -8.63 3.89
CA THR A 230 12.37 -9.54 5.01
C THR A 230 10.89 -9.62 5.32
N SER A 231 10.41 -10.83 5.64
CA SER A 231 9.00 -11.09 6.00
C SER A 231 8.54 -10.35 7.26
N SER A 232 9.49 -9.96 8.11
CA SER A 232 9.23 -9.22 9.33
C SER A 232 10.45 -8.48 9.84
N VAL A 233 10.25 -7.26 10.30
CA VAL A 233 11.28 -6.46 11.01
C VAL A 233 11.73 -7.12 12.32
N THR A 234 10.97 -8.07 12.86
CA THR A 234 11.31 -8.77 14.09
C THR A 234 12.35 -9.87 13.88
N ASN A 235 12.66 -10.25 12.65
CA ASN A 235 13.76 -11.16 12.34
C ASN A 235 15.12 -10.42 12.39
N MET A 236 15.44 -9.92 13.57
CA MET A 236 16.62 -9.06 13.80
C MET A 236 17.91 -9.72 13.39
N SER A 237 18.10 -11.02 13.63
CA SER A 237 19.34 -11.73 13.31
C SER A 237 19.59 -11.76 11.80
N TYR A 238 18.55 -11.97 11.01
CA TYR A 238 18.64 -11.96 9.55
C TYR A 238 18.96 -10.55 9.02
N THR A 239 18.21 -9.56 9.47
CA THR A 239 18.35 -8.16 9.05
C THR A 239 19.72 -7.59 9.39
N GLN A 240 20.17 -7.80 10.63
CA GLN A 240 21.49 -7.33 11.06
C GLN A 240 22.63 -8.10 10.38
N GLY A 241 22.48 -9.40 10.17
CA GLY A 241 23.42 -10.23 9.42
C GLY A 241 23.60 -9.74 7.98
N PHE A 242 22.49 -9.39 7.31
CA PHE A 242 22.51 -8.80 5.98
C PHE A 242 23.30 -7.47 5.97
N LEU A 243 22.94 -6.54 6.85
CA LEU A 243 23.60 -5.23 6.91
C LEU A 243 25.11 -5.35 7.26
N GLN A 244 25.47 -6.26 8.16
CA GLN A 244 26.88 -6.53 8.48
C GLN A 244 27.64 -7.10 7.28
N TYR A 245 27.02 -8.02 6.54
CA TYR A 245 27.63 -8.63 5.37
C TYR A 245 27.89 -7.59 4.28
N ILE A 246 26.89 -6.81 3.89
CA ILE A 246 27.03 -5.83 2.81
C ILE A 246 27.97 -4.68 3.20
N LEU A 247 27.97 -4.25 4.47
CA LEU A 247 28.94 -3.27 4.98
C LEU A 247 30.38 -3.82 4.94
N GLY A 248 30.58 -5.08 5.33
CA GLY A 248 31.90 -5.72 5.33
C GLY A 248 32.49 -5.95 3.94
N HIS A 249 31.65 -5.92 2.89
CA HIS A 249 32.05 -6.14 1.50
C HIS A 249 31.90 -4.91 0.60
N ASP A 250 31.55 -3.75 1.19
CA ASP A 250 31.33 -2.48 0.45
C ASP A 250 30.26 -2.58 -0.66
N VAL A 251 29.19 -3.34 -0.39
CA VAL A 251 28.12 -3.59 -1.35
C VAL A 251 27.13 -2.43 -1.35
N PRO A 252 26.71 -1.92 -2.53
CA PRO A 252 25.73 -0.83 -2.60
C PRO A 252 24.36 -1.26 -2.08
N LEU A 253 23.69 -0.35 -1.36
CA LEU A 253 22.31 -0.47 -0.90
C LEU A 253 21.60 0.86 -1.17
N ASP A 254 20.76 0.91 -2.22
CA ASP A 254 20.00 2.13 -2.54
C ASP A 254 18.70 2.22 -1.70
N PHE A 255 18.14 1.08 -1.35
CA PHE A 255 16.99 1.00 -0.45
C PHE A 255 17.00 -0.31 0.36
N PHE A 256 16.45 -0.22 1.57
CA PHE A 256 16.18 -1.40 2.40
C PHE A 256 14.69 -1.71 2.37
N SER A 257 14.33 -2.93 1.97
CA SER A 257 12.95 -3.38 1.88
C SER A 257 12.58 -4.40 2.96
N TRP A 258 11.34 -4.31 3.44
CA TRP A 258 10.82 -5.14 4.51
C TRP A 258 9.29 -5.23 4.46
N HIS A 259 8.71 -6.22 5.17
CA HIS A 259 7.27 -6.43 5.26
C HIS A 259 6.76 -6.27 6.69
N ARG A 260 5.50 -5.88 6.81
CA ARG A 260 4.77 -5.88 8.07
C ARG A 260 3.27 -6.03 7.87
N TYR A 261 2.71 -7.09 8.43
CA TYR A 261 1.29 -7.25 8.68
C TYR A 261 1.09 -6.98 10.17
N ALA A 262 0.28 -5.99 10.54
CA ALA A 262 0.23 -5.48 11.91
C ALA A 262 -1.18 -5.48 12.50
N ALA A 263 -1.27 -5.65 13.80
CA ALA A 263 -2.52 -5.56 14.52
C ALA A 263 -2.94 -4.09 14.80
N SER A 264 -1.99 -3.15 14.74
CA SER A 264 -2.26 -1.73 14.98
C SER A 264 -1.39 -0.82 14.11
N PRO A 265 -1.84 0.41 13.81
CA PRO A 265 -1.02 1.43 13.11
C PRO A 265 0.23 1.82 13.90
N TYR A 266 0.19 1.76 15.24
CA TYR A 266 1.35 2.00 16.11
C TYR A 266 2.51 1.04 15.82
N GLU A 267 2.21 -0.23 15.54
CA GLU A 267 3.25 -1.20 15.17
C GLU A 267 3.90 -0.85 13.82
N MET A 268 3.13 -0.31 12.86
CA MET A 268 3.65 0.16 11.57
C MET A 268 4.60 1.35 11.76
N TYR A 269 4.19 2.33 12.57
CA TYR A 269 5.01 3.49 12.90
C TYR A 269 6.35 3.08 13.53
N ASN A 270 6.29 2.22 14.55
CA ASN A 270 7.48 1.78 15.25
C ASN A 270 8.41 0.94 14.37
N ALA A 271 7.85 0.06 13.54
CA ALA A 271 8.64 -0.75 12.61
C ALA A 271 9.42 0.12 11.63
N SER A 272 8.77 1.13 11.06
CA SER A 272 9.41 2.05 10.12
C SER A 272 10.55 2.84 10.77
N ARG A 273 10.30 3.41 11.95
CA ARG A 273 11.33 4.14 12.70
C ARG A 273 12.50 3.24 13.14
N TYR A 274 12.19 2.01 13.52
CA TYR A 274 13.23 1.03 13.89
C TYR A 274 14.15 0.73 12.70
N ILE A 275 13.61 0.52 11.51
CA ILE A 275 14.42 0.26 10.31
C ILE A 275 15.28 1.49 9.97
N ARG A 276 14.73 2.71 10.02
CA ARG A 276 15.54 3.91 9.77
C ARG A 276 16.69 4.04 10.78
N GLN A 277 16.41 3.84 12.06
CA GLN A 277 17.45 3.85 13.11
C GLN A 277 18.51 2.77 12.89
N LEU A 278 18.07 1.59 12.42
CA LEU A 278 19.00 0.49 12.12
C LEU A 278 19.92 0.85 10.95
N LEU A 279 19.37 1.38 9.85
CA LEU A 279 20.14 1.84 8.70
C LEU A 279 21.16 2.92 9.09
N ASP A 280 20.75 3.90 9.90
CA ASP A 280 21.63 4.95 10.43
C ASP A 280 22.76 4.36 11.28
N THR A 281 22.46 3.34 12.10
CA THR A 281 23.44 2.66 12.94
C THR A 281 24.53 1.97 12.11
N TYR A 282 24.18 1.44 10.94
CA TYR A 282 25.13 0.82 10.01
C TYR A 282 25.73 1.78 8.99
N GLY A 283 25.39 3.08 9.05
CA GLY A 283 25.94 4.11 8.17
C GLY A 283 25.26 4.26 6.81
N TYR A 284 24.11 3.60 6.60
CA TYR A 284 23.31 3.69 5.37
C TYR A 284 22.32 4.87 5.44
N PHE A 285 22.82 6.09 5.63
CA PHE A 285 22.02 7.31 5.80
C PHE A 285 21.17 7.65 4.57
N ASP A 286 21.69 7.34 3.38
CA ASP A 286 21.05 7.67 2.09
C ASP A 286 20.18 6.53 1.56
N ALA A 287 20.21 5.34 2.18
CA ALA A 287 19.37 4.23 1.78
C ALA A 287 17.90 4.51 2.13
N GLU A 288 17.02 4.38 1.14
CA GLU A 288 15.58 4.55 1.34
C GLU A 288 15.01 3.44 2.22
N ASN A 289 14.09 3.79 3.09
CA ASN A 289 13.35 2.89 3.96
C ASN A 289 12.02 2.54 3.29
N ILE A 290 11.87 1.33 2.78
CA ILE A 290 10.70 0.94 1.97
C ILE A 290 9.99 -0.26 2.58
N ASN A 291 8.73 -0.07 2.97
CA ASN A 291 7.86 -1.19 3.32
C ASN A 291 7.21 -1.75 2.04
N THR A 292 7.71 -2.89 1.55
CA THR A 292 7.28 -3.47 0.27
C THR A 292 6.07 -4.39 0.38
N GLU A 293 5.62 -4.74 1.60
CA GLU A 293 4.30 -5.33 1.86
C GLU A 293 3.77 -4.91 3.22
N TRP A 294 2.58 -4.32 3.24
CA TRP A 294 1.87 -4.03 4.48
C TRP A 294 0.37 -4.21 4.38
N ASN A 295 -0.25 -4.60 5.46
CA ASN A 295 -1.71 -4.61 5.65
C ASN A 295 -2.03 -4.86 7.12
N LEU A 296 -3.35 -4.91 7.43
CA LEU A 296 -3.85 -5.44 8.67
C LEU A 296 -3.42 -6.91 8.84
N ASP A 297 -3.22 -7.35 10.09
CA ASP A 297 -2.74 -8.68 10.43
C ASP A 297 -3.46 -9.78 9.61
N ILE A 298 -2.66 -10.68 9.05
CA ILE A 298 -3.13 -11.75 8.18
C ILE A 298 -4.11 -12.71 8.87
N LEU A 299 -4.05 -12.81 10.20
CA LEU A 299 -4.96 -13.62 11.00
C LEU A 299 -6.28 -12.92 11.33
N THR A 300 -6.41 -11.63 11.01
CA THR A 300 -7.67 -10.90 11.16
C THR A 300 -8.78 -11.58 10.35
N PRO A 301 -10.01 -11.71 10.88
CA PRO A 301 -11.14 -12.26 10.13
C PRO A 301 -11.39 -11.53 8.81
N GLN A 302 -11.78 -12.27 7.77
CA GLN A 302 -12.02 -11.70 6.42
C GLN A 302 -13.00 -10.53 6.44
N ARG A 303 -14.04 -10.62 7.24
CA ARG A 303 -15.01 -9.54 7.39
C ARG A 303 -14.34 -8.21 7.76
N ASP A 304 -13.40 -8.26 8.70
CA ASP A 304 -12.73 -7.06 9.22
C ASP A 304 -11.65 -6.53 8.26
N LYS A 305 -11.17 -7.36 7.34
CA LYS A 305 -10.28 -6.95 6.24
C LYS A 305 -10.99 -6.18 5.12
N ASP A 306 -12.29 -6.41 4.95
CA ASP A 306 -13.08 -5.83 3.86
C ASP A 306 -13.88 -4.58 4.30
N ASN A 307 -13.99 -4.32 5.60
CA ASN A 307 -14.93 -3.37 6.19
C ASN A 307 -14.28 -2.07 6.73
N ALA A 308 -15.04 -1.32 7.52
CA ALA A 308 -14.65 -0.05 8.11
C ALA A 308 -13.42 -0.17 9.03
N ARG A 309 -13.24 -1.29 9.73
CA ARG A 309 -12.08 -1.49 10.58
C ARG A 309 -10.77 -1.42 9.79
N ASN A 310 -10.67 -2.11 8.63
CA ASN A 310 -9.47 -2.01 7.80
C ASN A 310 -9.36 -0.66 7.06
N ALA A 311 -10.47 0.03 6.80
CA ALA A 311 -10.43 1.40 6.30
C ALA A 311 -9.80 2.35 7.33
N ALA A 312 -10.25 2.29 8.59
CA ALA A 312 -9.70 3.08 9.69
C ALA A 312 -8.22 2.74 9.96
N PHE A 313 -7.85 1.44 9.97
CA PHE A 313 -6.45 1.01 10.04
C PHE A 313 -5.62 1.66 8.93
N THR A 314 -6.14 1.63 7.68
CA THR A 314 -5.46 2.21 6.52
C THR A 314 -5.28 3.71 6.68
N ALA A 315 -6.31 4.44 7.11
CA ALA A 315 -6.25 5.89 7.32
C ALA A 315 -5.23 6.27 8.40
N CYS A 316 -5.25 5.55 9.52
CA CYS A 316 -4.27 5.76 10.59
C CYS A 316 -2.84 5.47 10.10
N CYS A 317 -2.62 4.37 9.35
CA CYS A 317 -1.29 4.06 8.79
C CYS A 317 -0.80 5.15 7.83
N LEU A 318 -1.62 5.58 6.86
CA LEU A 318 -1.26 6.64 5.90
C LEU A 318 -0.97 7.98 6.59
N THR A 319 -1.62 8.24 7.73
CA THR A 319 -1.35 9.41 8.55
C THR A 319 -0.02 9.29 9.29
N VAL A 320 0.22 8.19 10.01
CA VAL A 320 1.48 8.05 10.78
C VAL A 320 2.72 7.88 9.88
N PHE A 321 2.56 7.38 8.66
CA PHE A 321 3.64 7.30 7.68
C PHE A 321 4.19 8.68 7.31
N GLN A 322 3.41 9.76 7.44
CA GLN A 322 3.90 11.12 7.22
C GLN A 322 5.09 11.46 8.13
N ASP A 323 5.15 10.87 9.33
CA ASP A 323 6.15 11.15 10.37
C ASP A 323 7.05 9.94 10.68
N ALA A 324 6.85 8.79 10.02
CA ALA A 324 7.53 7.53 10.34
C ALA A 324 8.90 7.35 9.69
N GLN A 325 9.39 8.34 8.94
CA GLN A 325 10.66 8.23 8.17
C GLN A 325 10.66 7.05 7.19
N LEU A 326 9.52 6.86 6.53
CA LEU A 326 9.28 5.84 5.52
C LEU A 326 9.27 6.51 4.14
N ASP A 327 9.98 5.95 3.16
CA ASP A 327 10.05 6.53 1.82
C ASP A 327 8.91 6.05 0.93
N TYR A 328 8.60 4.76 0.95
CA TYR A 328 7.48 4.15 0.21
C TYR A 328 6.80 3.07 1.04
N ALA A 329 5.51 2.85 0.78
CA ALA A 329 4.70 1.86 1.48
C ALA A 329 3.78 1.11 0.51
N TYR A 330 4.20 -0.06 0.06
CA TYR A 330 3.45 -0.90 -0.88
C TYR A 330 2.42 -1.75 -0.17
N ARG A 331 1.15 -1.36 -0.28
CA ARG A 331 0.08 -2.16 0.32
C ARG A 331 -0.08 -3.51 -0.38
N TYR A 332 -0.19 -4.57 0.36
CA TYR A 332 -0.57 -5.88 -0.13
C TYR A 332 -2.09 -6.07 0.07
N ARG A 333 -2.97 -6.10 -0.96
CA ARG A 333 -2.66 -5.92 -2.39
C ARG A 333 -3.81 -5.21 -3.12
N GLY A 334 -3.63 -4.92 -4.42
CA GLY A 334 -4.64 -4.23 -5.23
C GLY A 334 -5.82 -5.11 -5.62
N ASN A 335 -5.63 -6.02 -6.55
CA ASN A 335 -6.71 -6.81 -7.09
C ASN A 335 -6.95 -8.12 -6.31
N GLN A 336 -8.14 -8.70 -6.47
CA GLN A 336 -8.52 -9.98 -5.89
C GLN A 336 -8.36 -11.10 -6.90
N ASP A 337 -7.69 -12.19 -6.51
CA ASP A 337 -7.83 -13.45 -7.22
C ASP A 337 -9.26 -13.98 -7.09
N ASN A 338 -9.83 -14.50 -8.19
CA ASN A 338 -11.12 -15.20 -8.13
C ASN A 338 -10.98 -16.57 -7.43
N ASN A 339 -10.29 -16.59 -6.31
CA ASN A 339 -10.07 -17.78 -5.50
C ASN A 339 -10.95 -17.70 -4.24
N TRP A 340 -12.17 -18.26 -4.33
CA TRP A 340 -13.11 -18.29 -3.23
C TRP A 340 -12.52 -18.94 -1.96
N LEU A 341 -11.58 -19.88 -2.12
CA LEU A 341 -10.96 -20.57 -0.99
C LEU A 341 -10.05 -19.65 -0.20
N MET A 342 -9.25 -18.79 -0.86
CA MET A 342 -8.43 -17.79 -0.18
C MET A 342 -9.31 -16.84 0.66
N ARG A 343 -10.43 -16.39 0.08
CA ARG A 343 -11.40 -15.57 0.80
C ARG A 343 -12.06 -16.32 1.97
N PHE A 344 -12.44 -17.58 1.75
CA PHE A 344 -13.02 -18.44 2.81
C PHE A 344 -12.03 -18.67 3.96
N LEU A 345 -10.75 -18.82 3.65
CA LEU A 345 -9.67 -18.96 4.63
C LEU A 345 -9.29 -17.62 5.30
N GLY A 346 -9.88 -16.52 4.90
CA GLY A 346 -9.57 -15.21 5.45
C GLY A 346 -8.25 -14.61 4.93
N LEU A 347 -7.79 -15.01 3.76
CA LEU A 347 -6.51 -14.61 3.19
C LEU A 347 -6.63 -13.58 2.03
N ASP A 348 -7.81 -13.04 1.78
CA ASP A 348 -8.03 -11.99 0.79
C ASP A 348 -7.75 -10.62 1.40
N LEU A 349 -6.68 -9.98 0.97
CA LEU A 349 -6.20 -8.68 1.43
C LEU A 349 -6.38 -7.56 0.39
N SER A 350 -7.13 -7.84 -0.69
CA SER A 350 -7.28 -6.93 -1.81
C SER A 350 -8.14 -5.70 -1.50
N LEU A 351 -7.85 -4.59 -2.20
CA LEU A 351 -8.64 -3.35 -2.16
C LEU A 351 -9.95 -3.45 -2.96
N PHE A 352 -9.96 -4.30 -3.99
CA PHE A 352 -11.11 -4.46 -4.88
C PHE A 352 -11.60 -5.90 -4.86
N THR A 353 -12.89 -6.08 -5.12
CA THR A 353 -13.41 -7.39 -5.46
C THR A 353 -12.94 -7.81 -6.87
N TYR A 354 -13.06 -9.09 -7.20
CA TYR A 354 -12.73 -9.59 -8.55
C TYR A 354 -13.61 -8.97 -9.67
N THR A 355 -14.67 -8.26 -9.32
CA THR A 355 -15.54 -7.50 -10.23
C THR A 355 -15.23 -6.01 -10.26
N GLY A 356 -14.19 -5.55 -9.55
CA GLY A 356 -13.77 -4.15 -9.51
C GLY A 356 -14.58 -3.27 -8.56
N ILE A 357 -15.36 -3.86 -7.62
CA ILE A 357 -16.03 -3.09 -6.58
C ILE A 357 -15.01 -2.68 -5.51
N TYR A 358 -15.05 -1.41 -5.12
CA TYR A 358 -14.21 -0.87 -4.05
C TYR A 358 -14.62 -1.48 -2.70
N LYS A 359 -13.67 -2.06 -1.98
CA LYS A 359 -13.85 -2.38 -0.57
C LYS A 359 -13.60 -1.12 0.26
N ARG A 360 -14.00 -1.09 1.53
CA ARG A 360 -13.85 0.12 2.35
C ARG A 360 -12.41 0.65 2.47
N PRO A 361 -11.36 -0.19 2.59
CA PRO A 361 -9.99 0.34 2.58
C PRO A 361 -9.62 1.09 1.29
N ALA A 362 -10.21 0.75 0.13
CA ALA A 362 -9.99 1.49 -1.12
C ALA A 362 -10.57 2.90 -1.07
N LEU A 363 -11.67 3.12 -0.32
CA LEU A 363 -12.26 4.44 -0.14
C LEU A 363 -11.33 5.38 0.64
N THR A 364 -10.51 4.84 1.53
CA THR A 364 -9.47 5.63 2.21
C THR A 364 -8.43 6.16 1.23
N TYR A 365 -8.04 5.37 0.23
CA TYR A 365 -7.14 5.84 -0.83
C TYR A 365 -7.80 6.89 -1.72
N LEU A 366 -9.12 6.83 -1.98
CA LEU A 366 -9.83 7.92 -2.66
C LEU A 366 -9.72 9.23 -1.89
N VAL A 367 -9.92 9.18 -0.56
CA VAL A 367 -9.78 10.37 0.31
C VAL A 367 -8.35 10.89 0.28
N MET A 368 -7.35 10.01 0.40
CA MET A 368 -5.94 10.42 0.35
C MET A 368 -5.55 11.00 -1.00
N ASN A 369 -6.02 10.42 -2.11
CA ASN A 369 -5.79 10.97 -3.45
C ASN A 369 -6.41 12.36 -3.60
N GLU A 370 -7.61 12.57 -3.07
CA GLU A 370 -8.24 13.90 -3.03
C GLU A 370 -7.43 14.89 -2.20
N ILE A 371 -7.01 14.52 -0.98
CA ILE A 371 -6.21 15.39 -0.12
C ILE A 371 -4.92 15.82 -0.84
N VAL A 372 -4.20 14.88 -1.44
CA VAL A 372 -2.92 15.16 -2.11
C VAL A 372 -3.11 15.99 -3.38
N SER A 373 -4.21 15.80 -4.13
CA SER A 373 -4.47 16.57 -5.36
C SER A 373 -5.03 17.96 -5.10
N GLU A 374 -5.88 18.12 -4.08
CA GLU A 374 -6.62 19.37 -3.85
C GLU A 374 -6.00 20.24 -2.73
N THR A 375 -5.41 19.60 -1.72
CA THR A 375 -4.89 20.26 -0.52
C THR A 375 -3.52 19.71 -0.09
N PRO A 376 -2.50 19.77 -0.99
CA PRO A 376 -1.22 19.08 -0.80
C PRO A 376 -0.35 19.64 0.32
N LEU A 377 -0.55 20.91 0.72
CA LEU A 377 0.27 21.55 1.75
C LEU A 377 -0.18 21.10 3.14
N ARG A 378 0.69 20.38 3.84
CA ARG A 378 0.39 19.81 5.15
C ARG A 378 0.32 20.92 6.21
N LEU A 379 -0.79 21.00 6.93
CA LEU A 379 -0.89 21.82 8.12
C LEU A 379 -0.14 21.16 9.28
N SER A 380 0.54 21.97 10.10
CA SER A 380 1.28 21.46 11.26
C SER A 380 0.34 20.83 12.27
N ALA A 381 0.77 19.69 12.78
CA ALA A 381 0.12 18.95 13.86
C ALA A 381 1.20 18.31 14.74
N PRO A 382 0.92 18.03 16.01
CA PRO A 382 1.83 17.21 16.82
C PRO A 382 2.10 15.88 16.14
N PRO A 383 3.33 15.34 16.20
CA PRO A 383 3.60 14.00 15.69
C PRO A 383 2.72 12.96 16.36
N MET A 384 2.10 12.10 15.55
CA MET A 384 1.22 11.03 16.01
C MET A 384 1.83 9.69 15.70
N ASP A 385 1.74 8.77 16.65
CA ASP A 385 2.16 7.38 16.50
C ASP A 385 0.99 6.38 16.47
N ALA A 386 -0.23 6.89 16.62
CA ALA A 386 -1.47 6.11 16.74
C ALA A 386 -1.47 5.08 17.89
N SER A 387 -0.76 5.36 18.98
CA SER A 387 -0.73 4.47 20.15
C SER A 387 -2.08 4.39 20.87
N ASP A 388 -2.93 5.40 20.71
CA ASP A 388 -4.31 5.48 21.18
C ASP A 388 -5.36 5.07 20.13
N GLY A 389 -4.92 4.69 18.93
CA GLY A 389 -5.79 4.32 17.81
C GLY A 389 -6.41 5.51 17.06
N ILE A 390 -6.10 6.74 17.44
CA ILE A 390 -6.70 7.96 16.84
C ILE A 390 -5.64 8.74 16.07
N THR A 391 -6.00 9.20 14.88
CA THR A 391 -5.12 10.05 14.07
C THR A 391 -5.92 11.15 13.36
N TYR A 392 -5.22 12.24 13.01
CA TYR A 392 -5.75 13.24 12.11
C TYR A 392 -4.67 13.80 11.18
N LEU A 393 -5.09 14.18 9.98
CA LEU A 393 -4.25 14.78 8.95
C LEU A 393 -5.01 15.96 8.35
N ALA A 394 -4.35 17.09 8.18
CA ALA A 394 -4.95 18.25 7.56
C ALA A 394 -4.05 18.84 6.49
N GLY A 395 -4.68 19.30 5.41
CA GLY A 395 -4.00 19.96 4.30
C GLY A 395 -4.75 21.18 3.81
N ILE A 396 -4.01 22.08 3.16
CA ILE A 396 -4.54 23.28 2.52
C ILE A 396 -4.08 23.33 1.06
N SER A 397 -4.92 23.88 0.17
CA SER A 397 -4.57 24.08 -1.24
C SER A 397 -3.51 25.18 -1.41
N GLU A 398 -2.74 25.11 -2.50
CA GLU A 398 -1.69 26.10 -2.81
C GLU A 398 -2.26 27.51 -2.96
N ASP A 399 -3.47 27.63 -3.51
CA ASP A 399 -4.19 28.91 -3.65
C ASP A 399 -4.96 29.31 -2.38
N GLN A 400 -4.87 28.48 -1.32
CA GLN A 400 -5.51 28.68 -0.03
C GLN A 400 -7.04 28.81 -0.09
N THR A 401 -7.69 28.18 -1.06
CA THR A 401 -9.16 28.21 -1.21
C THR A 401 -9.87 26.99 -0.62
N ASN A 402 -9.14 25.91 -0.40
CA ASN A 402 -9.66 24.65 0.13
C ASN A 402 -8.83 24.15 1.31
N ILE A 403 -9.49 23.51 2.28
CA ILE A 403 -8.87 22.79 3.39
C ILE A 403 -9.52 21.42 3.48
N SER A 404 -8.70 20.39 3.63
CA SER A 404 -9.12 19.01 3.89
C SER A 404 -8.66 18.56 5.26
N ILE A 405 -9.53 17.86 6.01
CA ILE A 405 -9.21 17.31 7.33
C ILE A 405 -9.72 15.87 7.39
N LEU A 406 -8.83 14.94 7.69
CA LEU A 406 -9.11 13.53 7.86
C LEU A 406 -8.96 13.18 9.34
N LEU A 407 -10.02 12.67 9.96
CA LEU A 407 -10.00 12.12 11.32
C LEU A 407 -10.25 10.61 11.23
N SER A 408 -9.51 9.81 11.98
CA SER A 408 -9.66 8.35 11.96
C SER A 408 -9.55 7.76 13.36
N ASN A 409 -10.41 6.79 13.65
CA ASN A 409 -10.39 5.99 14.88
C ASN A 409 -10.30 4.53 14.49
N PHE A 410 -9.22 3.87 14.90
CA PHE A 410 -9.01 2.44 14.75
C PHE A 410 -9.00 1.77 16.10
N ASP A 411 -9.99 0.91 16.36
CA ASP A 411 -10.13 0.08 17.59
C ASP A 411 -10.08 0.85 18.92
N ALA A 412 -10.20 2.19 18.91
CA ALA A 412 -10.33 2.99 20.12
C ALA A 412 -11.81 3.18 20.48
N ALA A 413 -12.10 3.42 21.75
CA ALA A 413 -13.45 3.74 22.19
C ALA A 413 -13.97 5.01 21.52
N ASP A 414 -15.30 5.13 21.42
CA ASP A 414 -15.97 6.35 20.94
C ASP A 414 -15.43 7.58 21.68
N THR A 415 -14.90 8.54 20.95
CA THR A 415 -14.21 9.71 21.49
C THR A 415 -14.89 10.97 21.02
N THR A 416 -15.28 11.83 21.95
CA THR A 416 -15.76 13.17 21.61
C THR A 416 -14.58 14.05 21.21
N TYR A 417 -14.71 14.82 20.15
CA TYR A 417 -13.68 15.76 19.72
C TYR A 417 -14.18 17.19 19.58
N SER A 418 -13.26 18.13 19.72
CA SER A 418 -13.40 19.53 19.38
C SER A 418 -12.24 19.93 18.49
N LEU A 419 -12.55 20.33 17.26
CA LEU A 419 -11.59 20.76 16.26
C LEU A 419 -11.69 22.28 16.12
N GLU A 420 -10.62 22.97 16.52
CA GLU A 420 -10.45 24.40 16.38
C GLU A 420 -9.59 24.69 15.14
N ILE A 421 -10.07 25.58 14.26
CA ILE A 421 -9.35 25.97 13.05
C ILE A 421 -9.06 27.46 13.17
N ALA A 422 -7.78 27.79 13.35
CA ALA A 422 -7.29 29.16 13.46
C ALA A 422 -6.75 29.66 12.11
N ASN A 423 -6.72 30.98 11.97
CA ASN A 423 -6.10 31.70 10.83
C ASN A 423 -6.59 31.18 9.46
N LEU A 424 -7.92 30.94 9.34
CA LEU A 424 -8.51 30.66 8.04
C LEU A 424 -8.10 31.76 7.03
N PRO A 425 -7.63 31.40 5.83
CA PRO A 425 -7.11 32.37 4.87
C PRO A 425 -8.20 33.19 4.15
N TRP A 426 -9.46 32.99 4.52
CA TRP A 426 -10.62 33.72 3.99
C TRP A 426 -11.56 34.11 5.12
N ASP A 427 -12.30 35.20 4.87
CA ASP A 427 -13.44 35.56 5.69
C ASP A 427 -14.67 34.72 5.31
N ALA A 428 -15.63 34.57 6.22
CA ALA A 428 -16.89 33.90 5.92
C ALA A 428 -17.64 34.61 4.76
N PRO A 429 -18.42 33.86 3.93
CA PRO A 429 -18.83 32.48 4.14
C PRO A 429 -17.90 31.43 3.50
N TYR A 430 -17.94 30.24 4.04
CA TYR A 430 -17.34 29.06 3.42
C TYR A 430 -18.31 27.87 3.52
N THR A 431 -18.20 26.91 2.62
CA THR A 431 -18.93 25.65 2.71
C THR A 431 -18.08 24.61 3.42
N MET A 432 -18.72 23.81 4.26
CA MET A 432 -18.12 22.65 4.89
C MET A 432 -18.96 21.43 4.57
N ALA A 433 -18.33 20.41 3.99
CA ALA A 433 -18.93 19.09 3.76
C ALA A 433 -18.21 18.05 4.62
N GLU A 434 -18.99 17.20 5.28
CA GLU A 434 -18.52 16.08 6.09
C GLU A 434 -18.88 14.78 5.40
N TYR A 435 -17.89 13.95 5.17
CA TYR A 435 -18.02 12.60 4.59
C TYR A 435 -17.70 11.56 5.64
N LEU A 436 -18.37 10.41 5.57
CA LEU A 436 -18.21 9.33 6.53
C LEU A 436 -17.91 8.01 5.84
N ILE A 437 -16.94 7.27 6.40
CA ILE A 437 -16.72 5.85 6.11
C ILE A 437 -16.88 5.09 7.43
N ASP A 438 -17.89 4.22 7.49
CA ASP A 438 -18.16 3.31 8.61
C ASP A 438 -18.79 1.99 8.08
N GLU A 439 -19.40 1.19 8.94
CA GLU A 439 -20.08 -0.06 8.55
C GLU A 439 -21.25 0.19 7.60
N THR A 440 -21.86 1.37 7.62
CA THR A 440 -23.09 1.71 6.87
C THR A 440 -22.87 2.77 5.79
N HIS A 441 -21.84 3.63 5.94
CA HIS A 441 -21.53 4.69 4.99
C HIS A 441 -20.27 4.34 4.17
N HIS A 442 -20.33 4.66 2.87
CA HIS A 442 -19.27 4.38 1.89
C HIS A 442 -18.73 5.68 1.27
N LEU A 443 -18.26 6.60 2.13
CA LEU A 443 -17.83 7.94 1.74
C LEU A 443 -19.00 8.84 1.27
N GLU A 444 -20.15 8.73 1.92
CA GLU A 444 -21.28 9.62 1.68
C GLU A 444 -21.14 10.92 2.48
N ILE A 445 -21.70 12.00 1.91
CA ILE A 445 -21.88 13.25 2.64
C ILE A 445 -22.98 13.06 3.68
N ILE A 446 -22.62 13.18 4.95
CA ILE A 446 -23.57 13.11 6.07
C ILE A 446 -24.01 14.49 6.56
N ASN A 447 -23.21 15.52 6.28
CA ASN A 447 -23.50 16.89 6.66
C ASN A 447 -22.90 17.86 5.65
N GLN A 448 -23.66 18.93 5.31
CA GLN A 448 -23.16 20.01 4.49
C GLN A 448 -23.76 21.32 4.96
N THR A 449 -22.91 22.28 5.33
CA THR A 449 -23.33 23.56 5.88
C THR A 449 -22.56 24.72 5.24
N THR A 450 -23.19 25.91 5.24
CA THR A 450 -22.49 27.15 4.93
C THR A 450 -22.26 27.89 6.24
N GLN A 451 -21.02 28.22 6.53
CA GLN A 451 -20.61 28.90 7.74
C GLN A 451 -20.44 30.40 7.48
N ASN A 452 -20.97 31.22 8.38
CA ASN A 452 -20.88 32.69 8.33
C ASN A 452 -19.90 33.27 9.37
N GLN A 453 -19.24 32.41 10.17
CA GLN A 453 -18.27 32.83 11.19
C GLN A 453 -17.05 31.91 11.15
N SER A 454 -15.88 32.53 11.29
CA SER A 454 -14.59 31.87 11.13
C SER A 454 -14.09 31.09 12.36
N SER A 455 -14.85 30.96 13.43
CA SER A 455 -14.31 30.52 14.72
C SER A 455 -15.14 29.54 15.56
N ALA A 456 -16.20 28.95 15.03
CA ALA A 456 -16.89 27.91 15.80
C ALA A 456 -16.14 26.58 15.72
N PRO A 457 -15.75 25.97 16.85
CA PRO A 457 -15.13 24.64 16.84
C PRO A 457 -16.08 23.61 16.21
N LEU A 458 -15.52 22.74 15.38
CA LEU A 458 -16.23 21.55 14.93
C LEU A 458 -16.24 20.53 16.05
N THR A 459 -17.42 20.10 16.48
CA THR A 459 -17.55 19.10 17.53
C THR A 459 -18.30 17.88 17.02
N GLY A 460 -17.90 16.71 17.46
CA GLY A 460 -18.54 15.46 17.07
C GLY A 460 -18.13 14.29 17.95
N VAL A 461 -18.54 13.11 17.54
CA VAL A 461 -18.12 11.84 18.12
C VAL A 461 -17.41 11.05 17.04
N LEU A 462 -16.16 10.73 17.26
CA LEU A 462 -15.38 9.83 16.43
C LEU A 462 -15.61 8.40 16.97
N GLN A 463 -16.51 7.69 16.34
CA GLN A 463 -16.89 6.35 16.75
C GLN A 463 -15.76 5.35 16.46
N GLU A 464 -15.80 4.21 17.12
CA GLU A 464 -14.86 3.11 16.85
C GLU A 464 -14.92 2.69 15.37
N ASN A 465 -13.75 2.53 14.76
CA ASN A 465 -13.58 2.09 13.37
C ASN A 465 -14.28 2.97 12.35
N THR A 466 -14.16 4.30 12.50
CA THR A 466 -14.72 5.29 11.58
C THR A 466 -13.66 6.24 11.02
N ILE A 467 -13.99 6.82 9.88
CA ILE A 467 -13.23 7.88 9.24
C ILE A 467 -14.18 9.03 8.92
N HIS A 468 -13.89 10.22 9.45
CA HIS A 468 -14.53 11.46 9.08
C HIS A 468 -13.59 12.25 8.17
N PHE A 469 -14.10 12.67 7.03
CA PHE A 469 -13.37 13.52 6.10
C PHE A 469 -14.13 14.84 5.90
N TYR A 470 -13.48 15.94 6.24
CA TYR A 470 -14.02 17.29 6.10
C TYR A 470 -13.37 18.00 4.93
N ARG A 471 -14.22 18.64 4.11
CA ARG A 471 -13.79 19.56 3.07
C ARG A 471 -14.37 20.94 3.38
N LEU A 472 -13.50 21.94 3.48
CA LEU A 472 -13.85 23.34 3.62
C LEU A 472 -13.48 24.06 2.33
N THR A 473 -14.41 24.83 1.76
CA THR A 473 -14.19 25.54 0.50
C THR A 473 -14.68 26.98 0.63
N ASN A 474 -13.84 27.93 0.22
CA ASN A 474 -14.19 29.35 0.17
C ASN A 474 -15.30 29.59 -0.87
N VAL A 475 -16.44 30.11 -0.43
CA VAL A 475 -17.61 30.34 -1.32
C VAL A 475 -17.33 31.35 -2.42
N SER A 476 -16.45 32.33 -2.20
CA SER A 476 -16.10 33.32 -3.21
C SER A 476 -15.40 32.77 -4.45
N THR A 477 -14.92 31.54 -4.38
CA THR A 477 -14.24 30.84 -5.49
C THR A 477 -15.16 29.88 -6.24
N LEU A 478 -16.38 29.64 -5.73
CA LEU A 478 -17.34 28.76 -6.42
C LEU A 478 -17.87 29.46 -7.68
N PRO A 479 -18.02 28.78 -8.82
CA PRO A 479 -18.71 29.29 -9.98
C PRO A 479 -20.14 29.69 -9.60
N GLU A 480 -20.71 30.76 -10.23
CA GLU A 480 -22.09 31.22 -9.97
C GLU A 480 -23.18 30.15 -10.26
N GLU A 481 -22.85 29.09 -10.93
CA GLU A 481 -23.72 27.92 -11.06
C GLU A 481 -23.46 26.98 -9.88
N GLY A 482 -24.49 26.72 -9.09
CA GLY A 482 -24.55 26.01 -7.80
C GLY A 482 -23.59 24.82 -7.63
N PRO A 483 -23.41 24.32 -6.42
CA PRO A 483 -22.32 23.41 -6.08
C PRO A 483 -22.30 22.27 -7.07
N SER A 484 -21.26 22.22 -7.89
CA SER A 484 -21.00 21.00 -8.67
C SER A 484 -20.80 19.93 -7.60
N VAL A 485 -21.80 19.08 -7.45
CA VAL A 485 -21.68 17.84 -6.69
C VAL A 485 -20.34 17.25 -7.10
N ALA A 486 -19.40 17.23 -6.16
CA ALA A 486 -18.02 16.83 -6.40
C ALA A 486 -18.00 15.71 -7.43
N LYS A 487 -17.14 15.83 -8.41
CA LYS A 487 -16.95 14.86 -9.49
C LYS A 487 -16.37 13.56 -8.92
N ILE A 488 -17.13 12.93 -8.04
CA ILE A 488 -17.05 11.47 -8.00
C ILE A 488 -17.62 11.10 -9.35
N PRO A 489 -16.84 10.53 -10.29
CA PRO A 489 -17.35 10.21 -11.60
C PRO A 489 -18.66 9.44 -11.44
N PHE A 490 -19.69 9.75 -12.24
CA PHE A 490 -20.99 9.05 -12.19
C PHE A 490 -20.80 7.53 -12.24
N LEU A 491 -19.77 7.07 -12.95
CA LEU A 491 -19.32 5.67 -12.98
C LEU A 491 -18.85 5.17 -11.60
N LEU A 492 -18.23 6.00 -10.77
CA LEU A 492 -17.80 5.60 -9.43
C LEU A 492 -19.01 5.39 -8.52
N ARG A 493 -20.04 6.23 -8.62
CA ARG A 493 -21.32 6.01 -7.90
C ARG A 493 -21.99 4.70 -8.31
N LEU A 494 -21.93 4.33 -9.58
CA LEU A 494 -22.43 3.04 -10.06
C LEU A 494 -21.59 1.86 -9.54
N HIS A 495 -20.29 2.04 -9.32
CA HIS A 495 -19.40 0.99 -8.79
C HIS A 495 -19.54 0.77 -7.28
N LEU A 496 -20.04 1.74 -6.54
CA LEU A 496 -20.35 1.62 -5.11
C LEU A 496 -21.71 0.93 -4.82
N LEU A 497 -22.57 0.80 -5.82
CA LEU A 497 -23.89 0.16 -5.67
C LEU A 497 -23.78 -1.37 -5.81
N ASP A 498 -24.62 -2.10 -5.09
CA ASP A 498 -24.77 -3.53 -5.30
C ASP A 498 -25.30 -3.85 -6.71
N PRO A 499 -25.10 -5.09 -7.22
CA PRO A 499 -25.46 -5.43 -8.60
C PRO A 499 -26.92 -5.18 -8.98
N LEU A 500 -27.84 -5.31 -8.04
CA LEU A 500 -29.28 -5.10 -8.29
C LEU A 500 -29.62 -3.62 -8.44
N THR A 501 -29.04 -2.80 -7.58
CA THR A 501 -29.20 -1.33 -7.59
C THR A 501 -28.52 -0.72 -8.82
N ARG A 502 -27.40 -1.30 -9.30
CA ARG A 502 -26.78 -0.92 -10.58
C ARG A 502 -27.70 -1.15 -11.78
N ILE A 503 -28.33 -2.32 -11.86
CA ILE A 503 -29.26 -2.65 -12.95
C ILE A 503 -30.44 -1.68 -12.93
N LEU A 504 -31.00 -1.40 -11.76
CA LEU A 504 -32.09 -0.42 -11.60
C LEU A 504 -31.67 1.00 -12.01
N ALA A 505 -30.48 1.45 -11.61
CA ALA A 505 -29.95 2.78 -11.97
C ALA A 505 -29.70 2.90 -13.47
N ILE A 506 -29.15 1.87 -14.13
CA ILE A 506 -28.94 1.83 -15.58
C ILE A 506 -30.28 1.82 -16.32
N LEU A 507 -31.25 1.03 -15.86
CA LEU A 507 -32.59 1.00 -16.44
C LEU A 507 -33.33 2.33 -16.29
N LEU A 508 -33.15 3.02 -15.16
CA LEU A 508 -33.72 4.35 -14.93
C LEU A 508 -33.13 5.41 -15.85
N VAL A 509 -31.79 5.38 -16.05
CA VAL A 509 -31.10 6.27 -17.00
C VAL A 509 -31.55 6.01 -18.43
N LEU A 510 -31.67 4.74 -18.84
CA LEU A 510 -32.19 4.38 -20.17
C LEU A 510 -33.64 4.80 -20.38
N LEU A 511 -34.45 4.83 -19.31
CA LEU A 511 -35.85 5.30 -19.36
C LEU A 511 -35.96 6.83 -19.41
N ILE A 512 -34.97 7.59 -18.92
CA ILE A 512 -35.00 9.05 -18.93
C ILE A 512 -34.48 9.60 -20.28
N PHE A 513 -33.67 8.83 -21.00
CA PHE A 513 -33.09 9.22 -22.29
C PHE A 513 -33.71 8.48 -23.50
N SER A 514 -34.71 7.65 -23.29
CA SER A 514 -35.58 7.10 -24.33
C SER A 514 -36.88 7.91 -24.45
#